data_9bf0835af2e4e875b4b288bea5e032bc
#
_entry.id   9bf0835af2e4e875b4b288bea5e032bc
#
_cell.length_a   1.000
_cell.length_b   1.000
_cell.length_c   1.000
_cell.angle_alpha   90.00
_cell.angle_beta   90.00
_cell.angle_gamma   90.00
#
_symmetry.space_group_name_H-M   'P 1'
#
loop_
_entity.id
_entity.type
_entity.pdbx_description
1 polymer ?
#
loop_
_entity_poly.entity_id
_entity_poly.type
_entity_poly.pdbx_seq_one_letter_code
_entity_poly.pdbx_strand_id
1 'polypeptide(L)'
;MQRRRGGFTLIELLVVLAIVALLLTLALPRYFQSVDASREQILVENLRVTRDAIDKFYGDNGRYPDSLEELAEKKYLRSVPFDPVADASDKWAIVGPPAELKGNVYDLKSGAQGTARNGRSEEHTSELQSQ
;
A
#
# COMPACT_ATOMS: atom_id res chain seq x y z
N MET A 1 32.20 46.06 -14.52
CA MET A 1 32.15 45.52 -14.16
C MET A 1 31.37 45.54 -13.19
N GLN A 2 30.88 46.11 -13.03
CA GLN A 2 30.13 46.17 -12.24
C GLN A 2 29.07 45.43 -12.27
N ARG A 3 28.70 45.24 -13.12
CA ARG A 3 27.69 44.60 -13.34
C ARG A 3 27.64 43.47 -12.63
N ARG A 4 28.47 42.95 -12.28
CA ARG A 4 28.44 41.83 -11.75
C ARG A 4 27.76 41.91 -10.52
N ARG A 5 27.55 42.84 -9.91
CA ARG A 5 26.91 42.81 -8.81
C ARG A 5 25.54 42.67 -9.13
N GLY A 6 25.08 42.68 -10.24
CA GLY A 6 23.72 42.58 -10.57
C GLY A 6 23.15 41.18 -10.62
N GLY A 7 23.93 40.20 -10.40
CA GLY A 7 23.37 38.89 -10.44
C GLY A 7 23.75 38.13 -11.68
N PHE A 8 22.88 37.20 -12.06
CA PHE A 8 23.21 36.27 -13.10
C PHE A 8 22.97 36.81 -14.50
N THR A 9 23.68 36.29 -15.46
CA THR A 9 23.38 36.61 -16.83
C THR A 9 22.23 35.73 -17.27
N LEU A 10 21.59 36.11 -18.35
CA LEU A 10 20.48 35.33 -18.87
C LEU A 10 20.90 33.94 -19.28
N ILE A 11 22.04 33.84 -19.95
CA ILE A 11 22.49 32.54 -20.42
C ILE A 11 22.90 31.67 -19.24
N GLU A 12 23.40 32.27 -18.19
CA GLU A 12 23.75 31.51 -16.99
C GLU A 12 22.51 30.92 -16.37
N LEU A 13 21.40 31.68 -16.32
CA LEU A 13 20.14 31.19 -15.79
C LEU A 13 19.61 30.05 -16.66
N LEU A 14 19.70 30.18 -17.97
CA LEU A 14 19.23 29.13 -18.85
C LEU A 14 19.99 27.83 -18.66
N VAL A 15 21.31 27.94 -18.49
CA VAL A 15 22.12 26.75 -18.29
C VAL A 15 21.79 26.08 -16.99
N VAL A 16 21.57 26.84 -15.93
CA VAL A 16 21.22 26.29 -14.64
C VAL A 16 19.87 25.56 -14.72
N LEU A 17 18.90 26.18 -15.38
CA LEU A 17 17.59 25.55 -15.53
C LEU A 17 17.69 24.28 -16.36
N ALA A 18 18.53 24.26 -17.37
CA ALA A 18 18.69 23.06 -18.19
C ALA A 18 19.29 21.92 -17.38
N ILE A 19 20.27 22.21 -16.54
CA ILE A 19 20.87 21.18 -15.70
C ILE A 19 19.88 20.65 -14.69
N VAL A 20 19.12 21.54 -14.06
CA VAL A 20 18.12 21.12 -13.10
C VAL A 20 17.06 20.26 -13.77
N ALA A 21 16.62 20.64 -14.96
CA ALA A 21 15.63 19.85 -15.69
C ALA A 21 16.16 18.47 -16.02
N LEU A 22 17.41 18.39 -16.41
CA LEU A 22 18.01 17.10 -16.72
C LEU A 22 18.09 16.21 -15.49
N LEU A 23 18.51 16.77 -14.37
CA LEU A 23 18.60 16.01 -13.14
C LEU A 23 17.24 15.52 -12.66
N LEU A 24 16.22 16.36 -12.78
CA LEU A 24 14.88 15.98 -12.40
C LEU A 24 14.35 14.85 -13.28
N THR A 25 14.68 14.91 -14.57
CA THR A 25 14.24 13.87 -15.49
C THR A 25 14.79 12.51 -15.10
N LEU A 26 15.98 12.45 -14.57
CA LEU A 26 16.57 11.20 -14.15
C LEU A 26 16.11 10.78 -12.76
N ALA A 27 15.87 11.73 -11.88
CA ALA A 27 15.57 11.44 -10.49
C ALA A 27 14.11 11.08 -10.23
N LEU A 28 13.18 11.74 -10.90
CA LEU A 28 11.76 11.52 -10.62
C LEU A 28 11.29 10.09 -10.82
N PRO A 29 11.62 9.42 -11.91
CA PRO A 29 11.16 8.05 -12.08
C PRO A 29 11.66 7.12 -10.98
N ARG A 30 12.90 7.33 -10.54
CA ARG A 30 13.45 6.53 -9.48
C ARG A 30 12.75 6.77 -8.18
N TYR A 31 12.42 8.03 -7.90
CA TYR A 31 11.72 8.38 -6.68
C TYR A 31 10.35 7.70 -6.62
N PHE A 32 9.60 7.74 -7.72
CA PHE A 32 8.28 7.12 -7.74
C PHE A 32 8.35 5.60 -7.57
N GLN A 33 9.33 4.96 -8.15
CA GLN A 33 9.51 3.54 -7.97
C GLN A 33 9.79 3.19 -6.53
N SER A 34 10.61 4.00 -5.87
CA SER A 34 10.94 3.78 -4.49
C SER A 34 9.74 3.92 -3.57
N VAL A 35 8.90 4.91 -3.83
CA VAL A 35 7.70 5.13 -3.04
C VAL A 35 6.73 3.96 -3.20
N ASP A 36 6.56 3.47 -4.42
CA ASP A 36 5.67 2.35 -4.66
C ASP A 36 6.15 1.09 -3.97
N ALA A 37 7.45 0.83 -4.01
CA ALA A 37 8.01 -0.33 -3.34
C ALA A 37 7.81 -0.24 -1.84
N SER A 38 7.95 0.95 -1.27
CA SER A 38 7.74 1.15 0.16
C SER A 38 6.29 0.88 0.55
N ARG A 39 5.35 1.34 -0.27
CA ARG A 39 3.94 1.11 0.01
C ARG A 39 3.61 -0.37 -0.02
N GLU A 40 4.19 -1.10 -0.95
CA GLU A 40 3.96 -2.52 -1.04
C GLU A 40 4.52 -3.26 0.16
N GLN A 41 5.68 -2.85 0.66
CA GLN A 41 6.24 -3.48 1.84
C GLN A 41 5.39 -3.23 3.08
N ILE A 42 4.87 -2.02 3.22
CA ILE A 42 3.99 -1.71 4.33
C ILE A 42 2.71 -2.54 4.22
N LEU A 43 2.18 -2.68 3.03
CA LEU A 43 0.99 -3.48 2.81
C LEU A 43 1.22 -4.93 3.22
N VAL A 44 2.34 -5.52 2.80
CA VAL A 44 2.66 -6.90 3.15
C VAL A 44 2.75 -7.07 4.66
N GLU A 45 3.39 -6.13 5.33
CA GLU A 45 3.52 -6.21 6.77
C GLU A 45 2.17 -6.06 7.46
N ASN A 46 1.33 -5.13 6.99
CA ASN A 46 0.01 -4.95 7.56
C ASN A 46 -0.85 -6.19 7.35
N LEU A 47 -0.73 -6.83 6.20
CA LEU A 47 -1.46 -8.07 5.94
C LEU A 47 -0.98 -9.17 6.86
N ARG A 48 0.33 -9.29 7.06
CA ARG A 48 0.88 -10.32 7.93
C ARG A 48 0.39 -10.15 9.37
N VAL A 49 0.47 -8.93 9.88
CA VAL A 49 0.06 -8.65 11.25
C VAL A 49 -1.43 -8.92 11.43
N THR A 50 -2.23 -8.53 10.45
CA THR A 50 -3.67 -8.71 10.53
C THR A 50 -4.04 -10.19 10.43
N ARG A 51 -3.38 -10.94 9.57
CA ARG A 51 -3.63 -12.37 9.46
C ARG A 51 -3.26 -13.10 10.74
N ASP A 52 -2.16 -12.70 11.38
CA ASP A 52 -1.80 -13.27 12.67
C ASP A 52 -2.86 -12.95 13.72
N ALA A 53 -3.40 -11.75 13.70
CA ALA A 53 -4.44 -11.36 14.64
C ALA A 53 -5.70 -12.18 14.40
N ILE A 54 -6.06 -12.42 13.15
CA ILE A 54 -7.23 -13.24 12.81
C ILE A 54 -7.03 -14.65 13.33
N ASP A 55 -5.84 -15.22 13.17
CA ASP A 55 -5.57 -16.57 13.63
C ASP A 55 -5.64 -16.66 15.16
N LYS A 56 -5.13 -15.66 15.86
CA LYS A 56 -5.20 -15.64 17.30
C LYS A 56 -6.64 -15.50 17.78
N PHE A 57 -7.41 -14.66 17.09
CA PHE A 57 -8.82 -14.50 17.42
C PHE A 57 -9.55 -15.83 17.28
N TYR A 58 -9.29 -16.55 16.20
CA TYR A 58 -9.91 -17.85 15.99
C TYR A 58 -9.50 -18.84 17.06
N GLY A 59 -8.25 -18.85 17.42
CA GLY A 59 -7.77 -19.76 18.46
C GLY A 59 -8.42 -19.50 19.81
N ASP A 60 -8.70 -18.23 20.12
CA ASP A 60 -9.26 -17.87 21.40
C ASP A 60 -10.80 -18.01 21.43
N ASN A 61 -11.45 -17.76 20.32
CA ASN A 61 -12.91 -17.64 20.28
C ASN A 61 -13.63 -18.74 19.52
N GLY A 62 -12.92 -19.56 18.79
CA GLY A 62 -13.53 -20.64 18.02
C GLY A 62 -14.30 -20.18 16.80
N ARG A 63 -14.17 -18.93 16.45
CA ARG A 63 -14.79 -18.38 15.25
C ARG A 63 -13.91 -17.29 14.70
N TYR A 64 -14.15 -16.89 13.47
CA TYR A 64 -13.44 -15.78 12.88
C TYR A 64 -14.13 -14.48 13.28
N PRO A 65 -13.44 -13.34 13.25
CA PRO A 65 -14.08 -12.08 13.66
C PRO A 65 -15.15 -11.66 12.67
N ASP A 66 -16.09 -10.87 13.15
CA ASP A 66 -17.15 -10.39 12.29
C ASP A 66 -16.69 -9.24 11.42
N SER A 67 -15.68 -8.52 11.87
CA SER A 67 -15.13 -7.39 11.12
C SER A 67 -13.73 -7.12 11.60
N LEU A 68 -12.99 -6.31 10.84
CA LEU A 68 -11.66 -5.89 11.28
C LEU A 68 -11.75 -5.00 12.50
N GLU A 69 -12.84 -4.26 12.64
CA GLU A 69 -13.06 -3.44 13.82
C GLU A 69 -13.13 -4.28 15.08
N GLU A 70 -13.68 -5.47 14.98
CA GLU A 70 -13.75 -6.36 16.14
C GLU A 70 -12.36 -6.75 16.64
N LEU A 71 -11.42 -6.94 15.73
CA LEU A 71 -10.05 -7.22 16.13
C LEU A 71 -9.45 -6.06 16.92
N ALA A 72 -9.77 -4.84 16.55
CA ALA A 72 -9.29 -3.68 17.27
C ALA A 72 -10.00 -3.53 18.61
N GLU A 73 -11.30 -3.77 18.64
CA GLU A 73 -12.07 -3.67 19.87
C GLU A 73 -11.62 -4.67 20.90
N LYS A 74 -11.31 -5.88 20.47
CA LYS A 74 -10.88 -6.93 21.38
C LYS A 74 -9.37 -6.95 21.58
N LYS A 75 -8.70 -5.94 21.07
CA LYS A 75 -7.28 -5.71 21.31
C LYS A 75 -6.33 -6.72 20.69
N TYR A 76 -6.77 -7.40 19.67
CA TYR A 76 -5.85 -8.21 18.86
C TYR A 76 -5.06 -7.32 17.91
N LEU A 77 -5.60 -6.14 17.60
CA LEU A 77 -4.90 -5.12 16.85
C LEU A 77 -5.05 -3.80 17.60
N ARG A 78 -4.13 -2.89 17.39
CA ARG A 78 -4.25 -1.57 18.00
C ARG A 78 -5.34 -0.77 17.33
N SER A 79 -5.50 -0.94 16.03
CA SER A 79 -6.51 -0.25 15.25
C SER A 79 -6.69 -0.99 13.95
N VAL A 80 -7.72 -0.65 13.21
CA VAL A 80 -7.91 -1.21 11.89
C VAL A 80 -6.73 -0.78 11.02
N PRO A 81 -6.08 -1.72 10.34
CA PRO A 81 -4.87 -1.39 9.59
C PRO A 81 -5.16 -0.52 8.38
N PHE A 82 -4.19 0.28 8.04
CA PHE A 82 -4.28 1.15 6.89
C PHE A 82 -3.72 0.44 5.66
N ASP A 83 -4.42 0.56 4.54
CA ASP A 83 -3.96 0.01 3.28
C ASP A 83 -3.28 1.12 2.50
N PRO A 84 -1.95 1.14 2.46
CA PRO A 84 -1.25 2.25 1.81
C PRO A 84 -1.40 2.23 0.29
N VAL A 85 -1.76 1.11 -0.29
CA VAL A 85 -1.95 1.02 -1.73
C VAL A 85 -3.32 1.57 -2.12
N ALA A 86 -4.34 1.26 -1.34
CA ALA A 86 -5.67 1.83 -1.56
C ALA A 86 -5.85 3.18 -0.87
N ASP A 87 -4.89 3.57 -0.05
CA ASP A 87 -4.88 4.84 0.66
C ASP A 87 -6.12 5.00 1.56
N ALA A 88 -6.45 3.94 2.27
CA ALA A 88 -7.62 3.96 3.16
C ALA A 88 -7.54 2.81 4.14
N SER A 89 -8.27 2.92 5.23
CA SER A 89 -8.36 1.82 6.18
C SER A 89 -9.71 1.12 6.13
N ASP A 90 -10.61 1.60 5.28
CA ASP A 90 -11.95 1.02 5.20
C ASP A 90 -12.22 0.36 3.85
N LYS A 91 -11.20 0.16 3.05
CA LYS A 91 -11.39 -0.40 1.71
C LYS A 91 -10.75 -1.76 1.52
N TRP A 92 -10.53 -2.48 2.61
CA TRP A 92 -9.99 -3.82 2.49
C TRP A 92 -11.02 -4.74 1.85
N ALA A 93 -10.55 -5.61 0.99
CA ALA A 93 -11.39 -6.64 0.40
C ALA A 93 -11.38 -7.84 1.35
N ILE A 94 -12.49 -8.08 1.99
CA ILE A 94 -12.59 -9.12 3.02
C ILE A 94 -12.93 -10.45 2.38
N VAL A 95 -12.23 -11.49 2.79
CA VAL A 95 -12.47 -12.83 2.29
C VAL A 95 -13.16 -13.60 3.41
N GLY A 96 -14.34 -14.15 3.12
CA GLY A 96 -15.09 -14.90 4.12
C GLY A 96 -14.51 -16.29 4.32
N PRO A 97 -14.86 -16.93 5.44
CA PRO A 97 -14.37 -18.28 5.73
C PRO A 97 -15.09 -19.33 4.90
N PRO A 98 -14.55 -20.55 4.86
CA PRO A 98 -15.27 -21.64 4.26
C PRO A 98 -16.64 -21.85 4.91
N ALA A 99 -17.56 -22.43 4.19
CA ALA A 99 -18.96 -22.49 4.62
C ALA A 99 -19.21 -23.07 5.98
N GLU A 100 -18.33 -23.92 6.43
CA GLU A 100 -18.54 -24.57 7.71
C GLU A 100 -18.06 -23.82 8.91
N LEU A 101 -17.35 -22.72 8.70
CA LEU A 101 -16.78 -21.97 9.81
C LEU A 101 -17.56 -20.69 10.07
N LYS A 102 -17.58 -20.25 11.33
CA LYS A 102 -18.34 -19.08 11.70
C LYS A 102 -17.50 -17.82 11.63
N GLY A 103 -18.17 -16.72 11.37
CA GLY A 103 -17.52 -15.41 11.29
C GLY A 103 -17.48 -14.90 9.88
N ASN A 104 -16.93 -13.73 9.70
CA ASN A 104 -16.93 -13.07 8.42
C ASN A 104 -15.55 -12.80 7.85
N VAL A 105 -14.55 -12.63 8.69
CA VAL A 105 -13.23 -12.23 8.24
C VAL A 105 -12.26 -13.38 8.40
N TYR A 106 -12.05 -14.09 7.31
CA TYR A 106 -11.10 -15.19 7.29
C TYR A 106 -9.75 -14.67 6.79
N ASP A 107 -9.77 -13.78 5.81
CA ASP A 107 -8.57 -13.21 5.23
C ASP A 107 -8.93 -11.86 4.64
N LEU A 108 -7.94 -11.15 4.14
CA LEU A 108 -8.20 -9.85 3.53
C LEU A 108 -7.16 -9.58 2.44
N LYS A 109 -7.52 -8.71 1.54
CA LYS A 109 -6.64 -8.28 0.46
C LYS A 109 -6.75 -6.77 0.35
N SER A 110 -5.76 -6.15 -0.26
CA SER A 110 -5.82 -4.72 -0.48
C SER A 110 -6.99 -4.39 -1.39
N GLY A 111 -7.73 -3.35 -1.05
CA GLY A 111 -8.82 -2.89 -1.87
C GLY A 111 -8.38 -2.42 -3.24
N ALA A 112 -7.12 -2.03 -3.37
CA ALA A 112 -6.60 -1.58 -4.66
C ALA A 112 -6.33 -2.72 -5.61
N GLN A 113 -6.27 -3.95 -5.12
CA GLN A 113 -5.98 -5.07 -6.00
C GLN A 113 -7.11 -5.36 -6.97
N GLY A 114 -8.29 -4.88 -6.68
CA GLY A 114 -9.39 -5.06 -7.57
C GLY A 114 -9.40 -4.06 -8.70
N THR A 115 -8.50 -3.11 -8.70
CA THR A 115 -8.53 -2.13 -9.73
C THR A 115 -7.49 -2.49 -10.72
N ALA A 116 -7.50 -1.77 -11.67
CA ALA A 116 -6.67 -2.16 -12.67
C ALA A 116 -5.28 -1.85 -12.49
N ARG A 117 -4.93 -1.25 -11.49
CA ARG A 117 -3.63 -0.95 -11.32
C ARG A 117 -2.91 -2.03 -11.88
N ASN A 118 -3.43 -3.04 -11.81
CA ASN A 118 -2.79 -4.00 -12.36
C ASN A 118 -3.66 -5.02 -12.70
N GLY A 119 -4.30 -4.90 -13.70
CA GLY A 119 -4.99 -5.93 -14.32
C GLY A 119 -4.13 -7.14 -14.46
N ARG A 120 -2.84 -6.92 -14.72
CA ARG A 120 -1.93 -7.97 -14.79
C ARG A 120 -1.74 -8.64 -13.48
N SER A 121 -1.67 -7.92 -12.38
CA SER A 121 -1.51 -8.52 -11.08
C SER A 121 -2.73 -9.33 -10.71
N GLU A 122 -3.90 -8.88 -11.09
CA GLU A 122 -5.09 -9.64 -10.82
C GLU A 122 -5.11 -10.95 -11.56
N GLU A 123 -4.74 -10.95 -12.80
CA GLU A 123 -4.69 -12.16 -13.58
C GLU A 123 -3.71 -13.15 -12.98
N HIS A 124 -2.57 -12.65 -12.58
CA HIS A 124 -1.56 -13.49 -11.97
C HIS A 124 -2.07 -14.10 -10.67
N THR A 125 -2.75 -13.29 -9.86
CA THR A 125 -3.30 -13.76 -8.60
C THR A 125 -4.37 -14.81 -8.84
N SER A 126 -5.20 -14.62 -9.85
CA SER A 126 -6.22 -15.60 -10.17
C SER A 126 -5.63 -16.94 -10.57
N GLU A 127 -4.57 -16.92 -11.34
CA GLU A 127 -3.91 -18.14 -11.72
C GLU A 127 -3.36 -18.87 -10.52
N LEU A 128 -2.75 -18.15 -9.62
CA LEU A 128 -2.23 -18.76 -8.42
C LEU A 128 -3.33 -19.35 -7.56
N GLN A 129 -4.46 -18.68 -7.51
CA GLN A 129 -5.56 -19.17 -6.70
C GLN A 129 -6.23 -20.39 -7.30
N SER A 130 -6.20 -20.51 -8.59
CA SER A 130 -6.85 -21.64 -9.23
C SER A 130 -6.01 -22.91 -9.14
N GLN A 131 -4.81 -22.79 -8.71
CA GLN A 131 -3.96 -23.94 -8.51
C GLN A 131 -4.00 -24.40 -7.07
#